data_629e1a5987dc4d1beb6dac8d6d8c257b
#
_entry.id   629e1a5987dc4d1beb6dac8d6d8c257b
#
_cell.length_a   1.000
_cell.length_b   1.000
_cell.length_c   1.000
_cell.angle_alpha   90.00
_cell.angle_beta   90.00
_cell.angle_gamma   90.00
#
_symmetry.space_group_name_H-M   'P 1'
#
loop_
_entity.id
_entity.type
_entity.pdbx_description
1 polymer ?
#
loop_
_entity_poly.entity_id
_entity_poly.type
_entity_poly.pdbx_seq_one_letter_code
_entity_poly.pdbx_strand_id
1 'polypeptide(L)'
;VEIDLASGKIVRTVNVLREPRSAVFSKDGKYLFVTNFLPAQRADLDYVAACVSVIDVNTFEKVKDIQLANGSNALRGLCITPDGKYVYVSHNLGRFTVPTSQLQQGWMNTSAFSIIDVENLSYAGVVIVDEPDRGAAGIWSIACDEKQIYITHSGTHEVSVIDHEAMCEKFEAYPDKSRLDYDLTFLYGLRTRIPLQGNGPRCMVTNENKVFIPTYFADVLNVLDKESLDLTSVPLNPDRTETVEQKGERYFNDAAHCFQNWQSCNGCHPGDGRT
;
A
#
# COMPACT_ATOMS: atom_id res chain seq x y z
N VAL A 1 -17.24 12.53 0.10
CA VAL A 1 -18.72 12.74 0.12
C VAL A 1 -19.38 11.61 0.88
N GLU A 2 -20.48 11.90 1.54
CA GLU A 2 -21.43 10.95 2.10
C GLU A 2 -22.65 10.89 1.20
N ILE A 3 -23.08 9.67 0.86
CA ILE A 3 -24.21 9.43 -0.04
C ILE A 3 -25.26 8.63 0.71
N ASP A 4 -26.50 9.12 0.71
CA ASP A 4 -27.66 8.35 1.17
C ASP A 4 -28.00 7.27 0.15
N LEU A 5 -27.91 6.00 0.55
CA LEU A 5 -28.10 4.85 -0.36
C LEU A 5 -29.55 4.71 -0.88
N ALA A 6 -30.52 5.19 -0.13
CA ALA A 6 -31.93 5.07 -0.52
C ALA A 6 -32.30 6.10 -1.61
N SER A 7 -31.80 7.32 -1.48
CA SER A 7 -32.07 8.41 -2.41
C SER A 7 -30.99 8.60 -3.50
N GLY A 8 -29.80 8.03 -3.33
CA GLY A 8 -28.63 8.25 -4.19
C GLY A 8 -28.07 9.68 -4.13
N LYS A 9 -28.47 10.48 -3.12
CA LYS A 9 -28.09 11.90 -3.03
C LYS A 9 -26.88 12.08 -2.10
N ILE A 10 -26.05 13.07 -2.44
CA ILE A 10 -24.97 13.53 -1.59
C ILE A 10 -25.62 14.25 -0.38
N VAL A 11 -25.30 13.79 0.83
CA VAL A 11 -25.78 14.34 2.10
C VAL A 11 -24.79 15.38 2.64
N ARG A 12 -23.50 15.01 2.68
CA ARG A 12 -22.43 15.86 3.19
C ARG A 12 -21.16 15.72 2.33
N THR A 13 -20.35 16.77 2.33
CA THR A 13 -19.06 16.81 1.65
C THR A 13 -18.00 17.36 2.57
N VAL A 14 -16.81 16.78 2.58
CA VAL A 14 -15.64 17.26 3.30
C VAL A 14 -14.45 17.32 2.35
N ASN A 15 -13.66 18.39 2.44
CA ASN A 15 -12.44 18.51 1.65
C ASN A 15 -11.27 17.84 2.38
N VAL A 16 -10.55 16.99 1.64
CA VAL A 16 -9.28 16.40 2.04
C VAL A 16 -8.15 16.97 1.19
N LEU A 17 -6.96 16.37 1.25
CA LEU A 17 -5.82 16.84 0.49
C LEU A 17 -5.86 16.31 -0.97
N ARG A 18 -4.67 16.12 -1.55
CA ARG A 18 -4.52 15.83 -2.99
C ARG A 18 -4.84 14.38 -3.33
N GLU A 19 -5.86 14.17 -4.16
CA GLU A 19 -6.24 12.89 -4.77
C GLU A 19 -6.56 11.78 -3.74
N PRO A 20 -7.70 11.84 -3.04
CA PRO A 20 -8.10 10.75 -2.16
C PRO A 20 -8.31 9.43 -2.92
N ARG A 21 -7.78 8.32 -2.39
CA ARG A 21 -7.82 7.00 -3.06
C ARG A 21 -8.59 5.95 -2.28
N SER A 22 -8.36 5.83 -0.99
CA SER A 22 -8.95 4.79 -0.16
C SER A 22 -9.35 5.36 1.19
N ALA A 23 -10.30 4.69 1.84
CA ALA A 23 -10.77 5.09 3.16
C ALA A 23 -11.10 3.86 4.02
N VAL A 24 -10.90 3.99 5.35
CA VAL A 24 -11.30 3.00 6.34
C VAL A 24 -11.83 3.68 7.60
N PHE A 25 -12.86 3.11 8.19
CA PHE A 25 -13.38 3.56 9.49
C PHE A 25 -12.52 3.04 10.64
N SER A 26 -12.40 3.83 11.71
CA SER A 26 -11.99 3.29 13.01
C SER A 26 -12.99 2.22 13.48
N LYS A 27 -12.52 1.28 14.32
CA LYS A 27 -13.34 0.16 14.78
C LYS A 27 -14.60 0.61 15.53
N ASP A 28 -14.52 1.73 16.24
CA ASP A 28 -15.63 2.37 16.96
C ASP A 28 -16.53 3.23 16.06
N GLY A 29 -16.19 3.39 14.78
CA GLY A 29 -16.92 4.19 13.81
C GLY A 29 -16.77 5.71 13.99
N LYS A 30 -15.92 6.18 14.91
CA LYS A 30 -15.75 7.60 15.21
C LYS A 30 -14.99 8.34 14.14
N TYR A 31 -13.96 7.74 13.59
CA TYR A 31 -13.08 8.36 12.60
C TYR A 31 -13.12 7.64 11.26
N LEU A 32 -12.96 8.42 10.18
CA LEU A 32 -12.71 7.93 8.83
C LEU A 32 -11.30 8.39 8.42
N PHE A 33 -10.40 7.43 8.16
CA PHE A 33 -9.07 7.68 7.65
C PHE A 33 -9.10 7.64 6.12
N VAL A 34 -8.52 8.65 5.47
CA VAL A 34 -8.54 8.79 4.00
C VAL A 34 -7.11 9.00 3.50
N THR A 35 -6.64 8.13 2.62
CA THR A 35 -5.33 8.29 1.96
C THR A 35 -5.40 9.40 0.92
N ASN A 36 -4.41 10.30 0.92
CA ASN A 36 -4.20 11.26 -0.15
C ASN A 36 -3.00 10.78 -0.99
N PHE A 37 -3.20 10.59 -2.28
CA PHE A 37 -2.26 9.87 -3.15
C PHE A 37 -0.89 10.52 -3.23
N LEU A 38 -0.83 11.85 -3.36
CA LEU A 38 0.40 12.61 -3.52
C LEU A 38 0.58 13.65 -2.41
N PRO A 39 1.82 14.04 -2.11
CA PRO A 39 2.11 15.16 -1.24
C PRO A 39 1.41 16.45 -1.71
N ALA A 40 0.91 17.23 -0.77
CA ALA A 40 0.29 18.53 -1.03
C ALA A 40 1.28 19.70 -0.87
N GLN A 41 2.43 19.45 -0.23
CA GLN A 41 3.47 20.46 0.02
C GLN A 41 4.25 20.76 -1.26
N ARG A 42 5.02 21.85 -1.21
CA ARG A 42 6.02 22.21 -2.23
C ARG A 42 7.12 21.12 -2.25
N ALA A 43 7.59 20.80 -3.45
CA ALA A 43 8.61 19.74 -3.63
C ALA A 43 10.04 20.18 -3.25
N ASP A 44 10.25 21.47 -2.96
CA ASP A 44 11.56 22.05 -2.58
C ASP A 44 11.77 22.17 -1.05
N LEU A 45 10.91 21.53 -0.25
CA LEU A 45 11.07 21.45 1.20
C LEU A 45 11.95 20.27 1.61
N ASP A 46 12.59 20.39 2.77
CA ASP A 46 13.41 19.31 3.35
C ASP A 46 12.57 18.10 3.77
N TYR A 47 11.28 18.29 4.03
CA TYR A 47 10.33 17.25 4.37
C TYR A 47 9.10 17.32 3.47
N VAL A 48 8.97 16.33 2.60
CA VAL A 48 7.83 16.22 1.67
C VAL A 48 7.24 14.82 1.81
N ALA A 49 5.99 14.73 2.26
CA ALA A 49 5.32 13.46 2.45
C ALA A 49 3.81 13.58 2.21
N ALA A 50 3.24 12.54 1.64
CA ALA A 50 1.80 12.41 1.57
C ALA A 50 1.19 12.22 2.97
N CYS A 51 -0.07 12.57 3.11
CA CYS A 51 -0.79 12.55 4.39
C CYS A 51 -2.00 11.63 4.33
N VAL A 52 -2.40 11.15 5.51
CA VAL A 52 -3.71 10.56 5.73
C VAL A 52 -4.59 11.58 6.44
N SER A 53 -5.71 11.95 5.82
CA SER A 53 -6.70 12.83 6.42
C SER A 53 -7.60 12.05 7.35
N VAL A 54 -7.85 12.58 8.54
CA VAL A 54 -8.77 12.02 9.54
C VAL A 54 -10.02 12.89 9.60
N ILE A 55 -11.18 12.27 9.46
CA ILE A 55 -12.48 12.90 9.47
C ILE A 55 -13.25 12.38 10.68
N ASP A 56 -13.81 13.26 11.51
CA ASP A 56 -14.79 12.87 12.51
C ASP A 56 -16.11 12.56 11.80
N VAL A 57 -16.61 11.32 11.98
CA VAL A 57 -17.78 10.81 11.26
C VAL A 57 -19.07 11.53 11.70
N ASN A 58 -19.17 11.95 12.95
CA ASN A 58 -20.37 12.61 13.49
C ASN A 58 -20.51 14.03 12.95
N THR A 59 -19.44 14.83 13.04
CA THR A 59 -19.45 16.22 12.55
C THR A 59 -19.23 16.29 11.04
N PHE A 60 -18.62 15.26 10.45
CA PHE A 60 -18.15 15.19 9.07
C PHE A 60 -17.14 16.28 8.73
N GLU A 61 -16.32 16.64 9.71
CA GLU A 61 -15.25 17.62 9.59
C GLU A 61 -13.87 16.93 9.63
N LYS A 62 -12.93 17.47 8.88
CA LYS A 62 -11.54 17.02 8.94
C LYS A 62 -10.89 17.52 10.23
N VAL A 63 -10.46 16.59 11.09
CA VAL A 63 -9.85 16.91 12.39
C VAL A 63 -8.33 16.95 12.33
N LYS A 64 -7.71 16.20 11.37
CA LYS A 64 -6.24 16.13 11.26
C LYS A 64 -5.80 15.67 9.88
N ASP A 65 -4.62 16.12 9.46
CA ASP A 65 -3.84 15.50 8.40
C ASP A 65 -2.58 14.89 9.04
N ILE A 66 -2.45 13.56 9.02
CA ILE A 66 -1.31 12.83 9.57
C ILE A 66 -0.26 12.71 8.48
N GLN A 67 0.84 13.42 8.63
CA GLN A 67 1.97 13.36 7.70
C GLN A 67 2.77 12.09 7.96
N LEU A 68 3.06 11.32 6.89
CA LEU A 68 3.82 10.07 6.96
C LEU A 68 5.34 10.33 6.89
N ALA A 69 6.16 9.28 6.80
CA ALA A 69 7.61 9.40 6.68
C ALA A 69 8.01 10.27 5.48
N ASN A 70 9.14 10.98 5.62
CA ASN A 70 9.68 11.82 4.56
C ASN A 70 9.91 11.02 3.27
N GLY A 71 9.40 11.51 2.15
CA GLY A 71 9.42 10.83 0.86
C GLY A 71 8.19 9.94 0.59
N SER A 72 7.27 9.79 1.54
CA SER A 72 6.03 9.01 1.31
C SER A 72 5.20 9.62 0.20
N ASN A 73 4.84 8.80 -0.77
CA ASN A 73 4.03 9.18 -1.93
C ASN A 73 3.25 7.97 -2.46
N ALA A 74 2.34 8.21 -3.39
CA ALA A 74 1.51 7.18 -4.00
C ALA A 74 0.79 6.29 -2.95
N LEU A 75 0.13 6.92 -1.96
CA LEU A 75 -0.68 6.20 -0.97
C LEU A 75 -1.86 5.51 -1.66
N ARG A 76 -1.97 4.19 -1.51
CA ARG A 76 -2.98 3.41 -2.23
C ARG A 76 -3.97 2.71 -1.30
N GLY A 77 -3.55 1.63 -0.68
CA GLY A 77 -4.40 0.85 0.21
C GLY A 77 -4.27 1.26 1.67
N LEU A 78 -5.31 1.02 2.45
CA LEU A 78 -5.24 1.07 3.90
C LEU A 78 -6.18 0.03 4.51
N CYS A 79 -5.82 -0.46 5.69
CA CYS A 79 -6.66 -1.30 6.53
C CYS A 79 -6.48 -0.94 8.00
N ILE A 80 -7.48 -1.29 8.81
CA ILE A 80 -7.40 -1.17 10.27
C ILE A 80 -7.10 -2.55 10.87
N THR A 81 -6.27 -2.57 11.93
CA THR A 81 -6.00 -3.82 12.65
C THR A 81 -7.25 -4.33 13.37
N PRO A 82 -7.38 -5.66 13.57
CA PRO A 82 -8.56 -6.24 14.19
C PRO A 82 -8.85 -5.74 15.61
N ASP A 83 -7.81 -5.38 16.37
CA ASP A 83 -7.92 -4.75 17.69
C ASP A 83 -8.32 -3.25 17.62
N GLY A 84 -8.20 -2.64 16.44
CA GLY A 84 -8.48 -1.22 16.20
C GLY A 84 -7.35 -0.27 16.61
N LYS A 85 -6.18 -0.80 17.01
CA LYS A 85 -5.06 -0.01 17.52
C LYS A 85 -4.34 0.77 16.42
N TYR A 86 -4.15 0.15 15.25
CA TYR A 86 -3.39 0.73 14.14
C TYR A 86 -4.18 0.78 12.84
N VAL A 87 -3.85 1.76 12.01
CA VAL A 87 -4.16 1.78 10.58
C VAL A 87 -2.85 1.59 9.81
N TYR A 88 -2.82 0.61 8.91
CA TYR A 88 -1.73 0.38 7.97
C TYR A 88 -2.03 1.03 6.64
N VAL A 89 -1.03 1.67 6.04
CA VAL A 89 -1.16 2.42 4.78
C VAL A 89 -0.05 2.03 3.83
N SER A 90 -0.37 1.41 2.69
CA SER A 90 0.60 1.05 1.65
C SER A 90 0.99 2.26 0.79
N HIS A 91 2.29 2.45 0.55
CA HIS A 91 2.79 3.59 -0.21
C HIS A 91 4.21 3.36 -0.75
N ASN A 92 4.66 4.21 -1.67
CA ASN A 92 6.07 4.32 -2.00
C ASN A 92 6.77 5.26 -1.01
N LEU A 93 8.06 5.01 -0.79
CA LEU A 93 8.93 5.85 0.02
C LEU A 93 10.10 6.32 -0.84
N GLY A 94 10.00 7.55 -1.35
CA GLY A 94 11.00 8.16 -2.22
C GLY A 94 12.22 8.63 -1.42
N ARG A 95 13.42 8.36 -1.94
CA ARG A 95 14.72 8.72 -1.32
C ARG A 95 15.32 9.94 -1.99
N PHE A 96 14.59 11.04 -2.09
CA PHE A 96 15.03 12.24 -2.80
C PHE A 96 16.26 12.93 -2.18
N THR A 97 16.61 12.60 -0.94
CA THR A 97 17.83 13.10 -0.26
C THR A 97 19.06 12.22 -0.47
N VAL A 98 18.92 11.08 -1.16
CA VAL A 98 20.03 10.15 -1.44
C VAL A 98 20.58 10.43 -2.84
N PRO A 99 21.92 10.36 -3.05
CA PRO A 99 22.51 10.54 -4.37
C PRO A 99 21.96 9.56 -5.41
N THR A 100 21.75 10.00 -6.63
CA THR A 100 21.23 9.20 -7.76
C THR A 100 22.12 8.01 -8.15
N SER A 101 23.35 7.93 -7.65
CA SER A 101 24.23 6.76 -7.79
C SER A 101 23.65 5.47 -7.21
N GLN A 102 22.63 5.56 -6.37
CA GLN A 102 21.93 4.41 -5.77
C GLN A 102 20.75 3.89 -6.63
N LEU A 103 20.47 4.48 -7.78
CA LEU A 103 19.39 4.08 -8.68
C LEU A 103 19.41 2.59 -9.04
N GLN A 104 20.58 2.05 -9.33
CA GLN A 104 20.75 0.64 -9.70
C GLN A 104 20.44 -0.34 -8.54
N GLN A 105 20.45 0.15 -7.32
CA GLN A 105 20.17 -0.64 -6.12
C GLN A 105 18.77 -0.39 -5.56
N GLY A 106 17.91 0.30 -6.31
CA GLY A 106 16.51 0.47 -5.96
C GLY A 106 16.18 1.49 -4.88
N TRP A 107 17.16 2.14 -4.29
CA TRP A 107 16.96 3.06 -3.16
C TRP A 107 16.12 4.31 -3.45
N MET A 108 15.90 4.65 -4.72
CA MET A 108 15.13 5.85 -5.07
C MET A 108 13.66 5.78 -4.65
N ASN A 109 13.02 4.62 -4.82
CA ASN A 109 11.65 4.39 -4.43
C ASN A 109 11.52 2.99 -3.81
N THR A 110 11.46 2.93 -2.49
CA THR A 110 11.17 1.70 -1.77
C THR A 110 9.66 1.54 -1.58
N SER A 111 9.20 0.29 -1.58
CA SER A 111 7.83 -0.06 -1.21
C SER A 111 7.73 -0.20 0.31
N ALA A 112 6.74 0.43 0.91
CA ALA A 112 6.59 0.45 2.37
C ALA A 112 5.12 0.51 2.79
N PHE A 113 4.85 0.19 4.05
CA PHE A 113 3.60 0.58 4.68
C PHE A 113 3.86 1.36 5.96
N SER A 114 3.10 2.43 6.15
CA SER A 114 3.13 3.22 7.39
C SER A 114 2.13 2.70 8.39
N ILE A 115 2.46 2.88 9.66
CA ILE A 115 1.66 2.52 10.83
C ILE A 115 1.17 3.82 11.49
N ILE A 116 -0.15 3.96 11.63
CA ILE A 116 -0.80 5.09 12.28
C ILE A 116 -1.43 4.58 13.58
N ASP A 117 -1.12 5.25 14.68
CA ASP A 117 -1.75 5.04 15.98
C ASP A 117 -3.15 5.70 15.96
N VAL A 118 -4.19 4.90 16.16
CA VAL A 118 -5.58 5.35 16.09
C VAL A 118 -5.97 6.17 17.32
N GLU A 119 -5.48 5.84 18.51
CA GLU A 119 -5.81 6.56 19.75
C GLU A 119 -5.24 7.97 19.74
N ASN A 120 -3.97 8.10 19.33
CA ASN A 120 -3.25 9.38 19.33
C ASN A 120 -3.41 10.16 18.00
N LEU A 121 -4.05 9.56 16.99
CA LEU A 121 -4.14 10.09 15.63
C LEU A 121 -2.77 10.55 15.11
N SER A 122 -1.76 9.68 15.22
CA SER A 122 -0.38 10.03 14.93
C SER A 122 0.35 8.95 14.13
N TYR A 123 1.34 9.39 13.35
CA TYR A 123 2.28 8.49 12.68
C TYR A 123 3.15 7.79 13.73
N ALA A 124 3.16 6.46 13.71
CA ALA A 124 3.91 5.62 14.64
C ALA A 124 5.23 5.08 14.05
N GLY A 125 5.28 4.89 12.74
CA GLY A 125 6.46 4.39 12.06
C GLY A 125 6.14 3.84 10.66
N VAL A 126 7.17 3.35 9.97
CA VAL A 126 7.07 2.76 8.63
C VAL A 126 7.85 1.45 8.58
N VAL A 127 7.36 0.49 7.82
CA VAL A 127 8.02 -0.79 7.56
C VAL A 127 8.26 -0.91 6.06
N ILE A 128 9.54 -1.13 5.68
CA ILE A 128 9.91 -1.38 4.28
C ILE A 128 9.59 -2.84 3.94
N VAL A 129 9.01 -3.03 2.75
CA VAL A 129 8.70 -4.37 2.22
C VAL A 129 9.65 -4.83 1.12
N ASP A 130 10.63 -4.02 0.74
CA ASP A 130 11.74 -4.46 -0.09
C ASP A 130 12.78 -5.23 0.75
N GLU A 131 13.57 -6.06 0.10
CA GLU A 131 14.71 -6.78 0.67
C GLU A 131 16.01 -6.25 0.06
N PRO A 132 17.17 -6.41 0.72
CA PRO A 132 18.43 -5.85 0.23
C PRO A 132 18.84 -6.28 -1.18
N ASP A 133 18.41 -7.46 -1.60
CA ASP A 133 18.75 -8.10 -2.89
C ASP A 133 17.54 -8.27 -3.83
N ARG A 134 16.34 -7.90 -3.38
CA ARG A 134 15.11 -8.05 -4.16
C ARG A 134 14.04 -7.05 -3.80
N GLY A 135 13.68 -6.21 -4.75
CA GLY A 135 12.55 -5.28 -4.59
C GLY A 135 11.19 -5.99 -4.53
N ALA A 136 10.21 -5.30 -3.98
CA ALA A 136 8.80 -5.67 -3.94
C ALA A 136 7.97 -4.54 -4.59
N ALA A 137 8.34 -4.19 -5.82
CA ALA A 137 7.87 -2.99 -6.49
C ALA A 137 6.36 -2.95 -6.74
N GLY A 138 5.82 -1.75 -6.72
CA GLY A 138 4.43 -1.50 -7.04
C GLY A 138 3.48 -1.92 -5.94
N ILE A 139 3.83 -1.66 -4.68
CA ILE A 139 2.95 -1.89 -3.54
C ILE A 139 1.57 -1.26 -3.79
N TRP A 140 0.48 -2.00 -3.52
CA TRP A 140 -0.86 -1.53 -3.84
C TRP A 140 -1.87 -1.71 -2.71
N SER A 141 -2.50 -2.86 -2.59
CA SER A 141 -3.50 -3.13 -1.56
C SER A 141 -2.87 -3.74 -0.32
N ILE A 142 -3.43 -3.43 0.84
CA ILE A 142 -3.06 -4.00 2.12
C ILE A 142 -4.32 -4.43 2.88
N ALA A 143 -4.28 -5.59 3.49
CA ALA A 143 -5.33 -6.13 4.37
C ALA A 143 -4.66 -6.88 5.52
N CYS A 144 -5.36 -7.00 6.65
CA CYS A 144 -4.87 -7.78 7.79
C CYS A 144 -6.01 -8.49 8.52
N ASP A 145 -5.65 -9.56 9.20
CA ASP A 145 -6.44 -10.21 10.26
C ASP A 145 -5.55 -10.40 11.51
N GLU A 146 -6.01 -11.18 12.49
CA GLU A 146 -5.26 -11.39 13.73
C GLU A 146 -3.91 -12.06 13.50
N LYS A 147 -3.79 -12.92 12.47
CA LYS A 147 -2.61 -13.75 12.23
C LYS A 147 -1.67 -13.17 11.16
N GLN A 148 -2.23 -12.52 10.13
CA GLN A 148 -1.46 -12.20 8.93
C GLN A 148 -1.78 -10.81 8.38
N ILE A 149 -0.77 -10.20 7.77
CA ILE A 149 -0.90 -9.01 6.92
C ILE A 149 -0.62 -9.44 5.48
N TYR A 150 -1.50 -9.05 4.57
CA TYR A 150 -1.41 -9.33 3.15
C TYR A 150 -1.13 -8.03 2.39
N ILE A 151 -0.16 -8.04 1.48
CA ILE A 151 0.19 -6.87 0.66
C ILE A 151 0.37 -7.32 -0.79
N THR A 152 -0.37 -6.70 -1.72
CA THR A 152 -0.19 -6.96 -3.15
C THR A 152 0.90 -6.07 -3.74
N HIS A 153 1.72 -6.64 -4.62
CA HIS A 153 2.79 -5.96 -5.34
C HIS A 153 2.50 -6.01 -6.84
N SER A 154 1.96 -4.92 -7.38
CA SER A 154 1.52 -4.84 -8.78
C SER A 154 2.69 -4.93 -9.76
N GLY A 155 3.89 -4.49 -9.37
CA GLY A 155 5.07 -4.50 -10.21
C GLY A 155 5.82 -5.83 -10.21
N THR A 156 5.85 -6.54 -9.08
CA THR A 156 6.50 -7.86 -8.97
C THR A 156 5.52 -9.03 -9.08
N HIS A 157 4.21 -8.74 -9.28
CA HIS A 157 3.17 -9.74 -9.54
C HIS A 157 3.04 -10.81 -8.44
N GLU A 158 3.09 -10.40 -7.20
CA GLU A 158 3.09 -11.27 -6.04
C GLU A 158 2.25 -10.71 -4.89
N VAL A 159 2.01 -11.52 -3.89
CA VAL A 159 1.47 -11.13 -2.60
C VAL A 159 2.49 -11.44 -1.50
N SER A 160 2.75 -10.49 -0.62
CA SER A 160 3.46 -10.74 0.65
C SER A 160 2.45 -11.16 1.71
N VAL A 161 2.79 -12.20 2.46
CA VAL A 161 2.08 -12.66 3.66
C VAL A 161 3.05 -12.50 4.83
N ILE A 162 2.68 -11.69 5.81
CA ILE A 162 3.53 -11.32 6.95
C ILE A 162 2.86 -11.79 8.23
N ASP A 163 3.62 -12.43 9.11
CA ASP A 163 3.17 -12.77 10.47
C ASP A 163 2.84 -11.48 11.23
N HIS A 164 1.56 -11.28 11.54
CA HIS A 164 1.06 -10.03 12.10
C HIS A 164 1.50 -9.84 13.56
N GLU A 165 1.37 -10.88 14.37
CA GLU A 165 1.73 -10.83 15.80
C GLU A 165 3.23 -10.58 15.97
N ALA A 166 4.06 -11.40 15.32
CA ALA A 166 5.52 -11.25 15.39
C ALA A 166 6.01 -9.91 14.80
N MET A 167 5.35 -9.40 13.76
CA MET A 167 5.64 -8.08 13.20
C MET A 167 5.33 -6.97 14.21
N CYS A 168 4.17 -7.03 14.87
CA CYS A 168 3.79 -6.05 15.90
C CYS A 168 4.75 -6.09 17.09
N GLU A 169 5.08 -7.26 17.62
CA GLU A 169 6.06 -7.41 18.71
C GLU A 169 7.42 -6.82 18.35
N LYS A 170 7.92 -7.14 17.16
CA LYS A 170 9.20 -6.61 16.67
C LYS A 170 9.15 -5.09 16.48
N PHE A 171 8.04 -4.56 15.98
CA PHE A 171 7.82 -3.12 15.81
C PHE A 171 7.79 -2.39 17.16
N GLU A 172 7.06 -2.91 18.14
CA GLU A 172 6.98 -2.30 19.48
C GLU A 172 8.32 -2.32 20.20
N ALA A 173 9.06 -3.43 20.08
CA ALA A 173 10.38 -3.60 20.68
C ALA A 173 11.52 -2.87 19.94
N TYR A 174 11.24 -2.28 18.75
CA TYR A 174 12.29 -1.66 17.94
C TYR A 174 12.84 -0.40 18.63
N PRO A 175 14.17 -0.33 18.89
CA PRO A 175 14.74 0.68 19.78
C PRO A 175 14.58 2.12 19.32
N ASP A 176 14.67 2.34 18.00
CA ASP A 176 14.59 3.68 17.39
C ASP A 176 13.79 3.60 16.10
N LYS A 177 12.48 3.82 16.20
CA LYS A 177 11.54 3.72 15.07
C LYS A 177 11.84 4.69 13.92
N SER A 178 12.63 5.74 14.16
CA SER A 178 13.05 6.65 13.09
C SER A 178 14.04 6.02 12.10
N ARG A 179 14.60 4.86 12.43
CA ARG A 179 15.53 4.11 11.55
C ARG A 179 14.84 3.03 10.73
N LEU A 180 13.58 2.75 11.01
CA LEU A 180 12.81 1.72 10.28
C LEU A 180 12.66 2.06 8.80
N ASP A 181 12.65 3.34 8.45
CA ASP A 181 12.56 3.81 7.07
C ASP A 181 13.80 3.49 6.21
N TYR A 182 14.88 2.96 6.83
CA TYR A 182 16.09 2.47 6.18
C TYR A 182 16.37 0.98 6.44
N ASP A 183 15.53 0.28 7.21
CA ASP A 183 15.76 -1.13 7.56
C ASP A 183 15.10 -2.09 6.56
N LEU A 184 15.86 -2.51 5.55
CA LEU A 184 15.47 -3.52 4.57
C LEU A 184 15.42 -4.94 5.13
N THR A 185 15.85 -5.15 6.37
CA THR A 185 15.93 -6.47 7.01
C THR A 185 14.85 -6.71 8.06
N PHE A 186 14.04 -5.68 8.33
CA PHE A 186 13.03 -5.74 9.39
C PHE A 186 12.09 -6.94 9.26
N LEU A 187 11.67 -7.28 8.05
CA LEU A 187 10.75 -8.39 7.78
C LEU A 187 11.42 -9.75 7.59
N TYR A 188 12.74 -9.87 7.81
CA TYR A 188 13.41 -11.17 7.70
C TYR A 188 12.86 -12.18 8.70
N GLY A 189 12.49 -13.36 8.18
CA GLY A 189 11.88 -14.45 8.96
C GLY A 189 10.39 -14.26 9.28
N LEU A 190 9.80 -13.11 8.96
CA LEU A 190 8.39 -12.81 9.23
C LEU A 190 7.51 -12.82 7.98
N ARG A 191 8.10 -12.86 6.78
CA ARG A 191 7.38 -12.69 5.54
C ARG A 191 7.63 -13.83 4.56
N THR A 192 6.54 -14.27 3.91
CA THR A 192 6.54 -15.13 2.73
C THR A 192 6.08 -14.33 1.52
N ARG A 193 6.76 -14.46 0.36
CA ARG A 193 6.38 -13.85 -0.91
C ARG A 193 5.85 -14.93 -1.83
N ILE A 194 4.60 -14.80 -2.28
CA ILE A 194 3.90 -15.79 -3.10
C ILE A 194 3.67 -15.20 -4.49
N PRO A 195 4.33 -15.72 -5.55
CA PRO A 195 4.07 -15.32 -6.92
C PRO A 195 2.62 -15.64 -7.32
N LEU A 196 1.97 -14.72 -8.02
CA LEU A 196 0.61 -14.87 -8.51
C LEU A 196 0.60 -15.26 -9.99
N GLN A 197 -0.50 -15.87 -10.44
CA GLN A 197 -0.77 -16.05 -11.86
C GLN A 197 -1.28 -14.73 -12.45
N GLY A 198 -0.70 -14.31 -13.58
CA GLY A 198 -1.02 -13.04 -14.23
C GLY A 198 -0.32 -11.85 -13.60
N ASN A 199 -0.55 -10.66 -14.16
CA ASN A 199 0.20 -9.46 -13.88
C ASN A 199 -0.66 -8.38 -13.22
N GLY A 200 -0.06 -7.62 -12.31
CA GLY A 200 -0.63 -6.40 -11.74
C GLY A 200 -1.76 -6.62 -10.74
N PRO A 201 -1.54 -7.34 -9.60
CA PRO A 201 -2.52 -7.38 -8.53
C PRO A 201 -2.67 -5.99 -7.89
N ARG A 202 -3.87 -5.40 -7.96
CA ARG A 202 -4.15 -4.02 -7.51
C ARG A 202 -5.18 -3.94 -6.39
N CYS A 203 -5.89 -5.00 -6.12
CA CYS A 203 -6.84 -5.07 -5.02
C CYS A 203 -6.87 -6.47 -4.42
N MET A 204 -7.47 -6.60 -3.26
CA MET A 204 -7.78 -7.87 -2.64
C MET A 204 -9.02 -7.76 -1.76
N VAL A 205 -9.68 -8.88 -1.56
CA VAL A 205 -10.74 -9.06 -0.58
C VAL A 205 -10.44 -10.31 0.24
N THR A 206 -10.67 -10.25 1.53
CA THR A 206 -10.46 -11.39 2.43
C THR A 206 -11.78 -11.85 3.05
N ASN A 207 -11.91 -13.14 3.26
CA ASN A 207 -12.90 -13.73 4.17
C ASN A 207 -12.18 -14.50 5.29
N GLU A 208 -12.89 -15.32 6.06
CA GLU A 208 -12.31 -16.10 7.16
C GLU A 208 -11.11 -16.98 6.73
N ASN A 209 -11.22 -17.64 5.57
CA ASN A 209 -10.28 -18.69 5.17
C ASN A 209 -9.43 -18.34 3.94
N LYS A 210 -9.81 -17.33 3.17
CA LYS A 210 -9.22 -17.07 1.85
C LYS A 210 -8.96 -15.61 1.58
N VAL A 211 -7.95 -15.36 0.73
CA VAL A 211 -7.68 -14.07 0.12
C VAL A 211 -7.92 -14.16 -1.38
N PHE A 212 -8.76 -13.29 -1.91
CA PHE A 212 -9.11 -13.20 -3.33
C PHE A 212 -8.36 -12.03 -3.95
N ILE A 213 -7.53 -12.30 -4.96
CA ILE A 213 -6.61 -11.33 -5.55
C ILE A 213 -6.77 -11.35 -7.07
N PRO A 214 -7.57 -10.45 -7.65
CA PRO A 214 -7.64 -10.30 -9.10
C PRO A 214 -6.38 -9.60 -9.64
N THR A 215 -5.98 -9.98 -10.86
CA THR A 215 -4.88 -9.35 -11.59
C THR A 215 -5.41 -8.43 -12.69
N TYR A 216 -4.98 -7.19 -12.67
CA TYR A 216 -5.49 -6.13 -13.54
C TYR A 216 -5.12 -6.35 -15.02
N PHE A 217 -3.90 -6.84 -15.28
CA PHE A 217 -3.41 -6.99 -16.66
C PHE A 217 -3.66 -8.38 -17.28
N ALA A 218 -4.16 -9.36 -16.53
CA ALA A 218 -4.26 -10.73 -17.04
C ALA A 218 -5.64 -11.38 -16.87
N ASP A 219 -6.63 -10.68 -16.32
CA ASP A 219 -7.99 -11.20 -16.06
C ASP A 219 -7.97 -12.57 -15.34
N VAL A 220 -7.14 -12.70 -14.31
CA VAL A 220 -7.05 -13.89 -13.47
C VAL A 220 -7.45 -13.55 -12.05
N LEU A 221 -8.27 -14.39 -11.44
CA LEU A 221 -8.55 -14.36 -10.00
C LEU A 221 -7.68 -15.39 -9.29
N ASN A 222 -6.77 -14.93 -8.46
CA ASN A 222 -6.00 -15.78 -7.57
C ASN A 222 -6.73 -15.93 -6.23
N VAL A 223 -6.81 -17.15 -5.72
CA VAL A 223 -7.44 -17.50 -4.46
C VAL A 223 -6.39 -18.17 -3.59
N LEU A 224 -5.95 -17.47 -2.56
CA LEU A 224 -4.96 -17.93 -1.59
C LEU A 224 -5.69 -18.48 -0.36
N ASP A 225 -5.37 -19.71 0.02
CA ASP A 225 -5.79 -20.27 1.31
C ASP A 225 -4.92 -19.68 2.43
N LYS A 226 -5.54 -19.20 3.50
CA LYS A 226 -4.84 -18.51 4.59
C LYS A 226 -4.03 -19.45 5.50
N GLU A 227 -4.41 -20.71 5.62
CA GLU A 227 -3.75 -21.67 6.49
C GLU A 227 -2.58 -22.38 5.78
N SER A 228 -2.86 -22.95 4.61
CA SER A 228 -1.86 -23.70 3.84
C SER A 228 -0.95 -22.82 2.98
N LEU A 229 -1.37 -21.58 2.68
CA LEU A 229 -0.79 -20.67 1.71
C LEU A 229 -0.78 -21.22 0.27
N ASP A 230 -1.63 -22.21 -0.01
CA ASP A 230 -1.82 -22.74 -1.35
C ASP A 230 -2.57 -21.76 -2.23
N LEU A 231 -2.09 -21.61 -3.46
CA LEU A 231 -2.65 -20.70 -4.45
C LEU A 231 -3.42 -21.49 -5.54
N THR A 232 -4.69 -21.13 -5.73
CA THR A 232 -5.49 -21.58 -6.87
C THR A 232 -5.82 -20.38 -7.74
N SER A 233 -5.77 -20.55 -9.09
CA SER A 233 -6.02 -19.44 -10.01
C SER A 233 -7.12 -19.78 -10.97
N VAL A 234 -8.04 -18.83 -11.19
CA VAL A 234 -9.20 -18.96 -12.07
C VAL A 234 -9.10 -17.89 -13.16
N PRO A 235 -8.97 -18.26 -14.43
CA PRO A 235 -9.02 -17.32 -15.55
C PRO A 235 -10.46 -16.77 -15.65
N LEU A 236 -10.60 -15.44 -15.64
CA LEU A 236 -11.89 -14.74 -15.79
C LEU A 236 -12.24 -14.50 -17.25
N ASN A 237 -11.22 -14.28 -18.09
CA ASN A 237 -11.35 -14.09 -19.53
C ASN A 237 -10.22 -14.80 -20.27
N PRO A 238 -10.37 -16.11 -20.55
CA PRO A 238 -9.31 -16.91 -21.17
C PRO A 238 -8.99 -16.49 -22.62
N ASP A 239 -9.94 -15.83 -23.29
CA ASP A 239 -9.80 -15.42 -24.71
C ASP A 239 -9.30 -13.96 -24.84
N ARG A 240 -8.84 -13.35 -23.75
CA ARG A 240 -8.34 -11.98 -23.76
C ARG A 240 -7.14 -11.84 -24.70
N THR A 241 -7.22 -10.82 -25.55
CA THR A 241 -6.08 -10.33 -26.33
C THR A 241 -5.76 -8.90 -25.91
N GLU A 242 -4.51 -8.65 -25.54
CA GLU A 242 -4.07 -7.29 -25.19
C GLU A 242 -3.97 -6.41 -26.45
N THR A 243 -4.47 -5.17 -26.37
CA THR A 243 -4.15 -4.13 -27.35
C THR A 243 -2.72 -3.64 -27.15
N VAL A 244 -2.19 -2.86 -28.10
CA VAL A 244 -0.84 -2.27 -28.00
C VAL A 244 -0.75 -1.32 -26.80
N GLU A 245 -1.81 -0.56 -26.52
CA GLU A 245 -1.92 0.37 -25.40
C GLU A 245 -1.90 -0.39 -24.05
N GLN A 246 -2.71 -1.45 -23.93
CA GLN A 246 -2.74 -2.29 -22.73
C GLN A 246 -1.39 -2.96 -22.46
N LYS A 247 -0.71 -3.40 -23.52
CA LYS A 247 0.65 -3.95 -23.43
C LYS A 247 1.64 -2.88 -22.97
N GLY A 248 1.53 -1.66 -23.46
CA GLY A 248 2.34 -0.52 -23.03
C GLY A 248 2.11 -0.19 -21.55
N GLU A 249 0.84 -0.15 -21.11
CA GLU A 249 0.48 0.08 -19.70
C GLU A 249 1.05 -1.03 -18.79
N ARG A 250 0.95 -2.29 -19.21
CA ARG A 250 1.52 -3.41 -18.47
C ARG A 250 3.03 -3.26 -18.31
N TYR A 251 3.76 -2.97 -19.38
CA TYR A 251 5.21 -2.76 -19.33
C TYR A 251 5.61 -1.58 -18.44
N PHE A 252 4.84 -0.49 -18.46
CA PHE A 252 5.07 0.66 -17.59
C PHE A 252 4.97 0.32 -16.09
N ASN A 253 4.15 -0.68 -15.75
CA ASN A 253 3.92 -1.12 -14.38
C ASN A 253 4.73 -2.36 -13.98
N ASP A 254 5.47 -2.99 -14.90
CA ASP A 254 6.17 -4.26 -14.68
C ASP A 254 7.61 -4.01 -14.22
N ALA A 255 7.94 -4.48 -13.02
CA ALA A 255 9.27 -4.35 -12.44
C ALA A 255 10.25 -5.45 -12.92
N ALA A 256 9.79 -6.46 -13.68
CA ALA A 256 10.66 -7.48 -14.24
C ALA A 256 11.71 -6.91 -15.22
N HIS A 257 11.47 -5.70 -15.72
CA HIS A 257 12.41 -4.96 -16.58
C HIS A 257 13.49 -4.19 -15.81
N CYS A 258 13.40 -4.15 -14.47
CA CYS A 258 14.35 -3.47 -13.61
C CYS A 258 15.25 -4.46 -12.88
N PHE A 259 16.49 -4.07 -12.63
CA PHE A 259 17.44 -4.84 -11.84
C PHE A 259 16.83 -5.24 -10.48
N GLN A 260 16.86 -6.54 -10.16
CA GLN A 260 16.31 -7.12 -8.92
C GLN A 260 14.86 -6.69 -8.60
N ASN A 261 14.08 -6.29 -9.59
CA ASN A 261 12.67 -5.91 -9.46
C ASN A 261 12.41 -4.74 -8.48
N TRP A 262 13.38 -3.85 -8.32
CA TRP A 262 13.27 -2.75 -7.36
C TRP A 262 12.19 -1.75 -7.68
N GLN A 263 11.96 -1.48 -8.96
CA GLN A 263 10.99 -0.47 -9.40
C GLN A 263 10.48 -0.74 -10.82
N SER A 264 9.35 -0.15 -11.14
CA SER A 264 8.85 0.00 -12.50
C SER A 264 8.81 1.49 -12.84
N CYS A 265 8.50 1.85 -14.09
CA CYS A 265 8.29 3.26 -14.47
C CYS A 265 7.24 3.94 -13.57
N ASN A 266 6.16 3.22 -13.22
CA ASN A 266 5.12 3.70 -12.30
C ASN A 266 5.64 3.96 -10.87
N GLY A 267 6.76 3.41 -10.46
CA GLY A 267 7.38 3.70 -9.16
C GLY A 267 7.85 5.15 -9.06
N CYS A 268 8.45 5.69 -10.14
CA CYS A 268 8.89 7.07 -10.23
C CYS A 268 7.82 8.01 -10.80
N HIS A 269 6.94 7.52 -11.67
CA HIS A 269 5.88 8.27 -12.34
C HIS A 269 4.49 7.73 -11.95
N PRO A 270 4.07 7.85 -10.67
CA PRO A 270 2.83 7.25 -10.20
C PRO A 270 1.60 7.94 -10.81
N GLY A 271 0.50 7.17 -10.94
CA GLY A 271 -0.76 7.69 -11.42
C GLY A 271 -0.75 8.08 -12.90
N ASP A 272 -0.37 7.14 -13.76
CA ASP A 272 -0.41 7.23 -15.22
C ASP A 272 0.60 8.23 -15.82
N GLY A 273 1.82 8.22 -15.32
CA GLY A 273 2.94 8.97 -15.88
C GLY A 273 3.06 10.41 -15.40
N ARG A 274 2.50 10.73 -14.25
CA ARG A 274 2.70 12.04 -13.60
C ARG A 274 4.13 12.20 -13.06
N THR A 275 4.63 13.40 -13.11
CA THR A 275 5.93 13.80 -12.54
C THR A 275 5.75 14.59 -11.26
#